data_887cce14333e57743444b4031c1bd47d
#
_entry.id   887cce14333e57743444b4031c1bd47d
#
_cell.length_a   1.000
_cell.length_b   1.000
_cell.length_c   1.000
_cell.angle_alpha   90.00
_cell.angle_beta   90.00
_cell.angle_gamma   90.00
#
_symmetry.space_group_name_H-M   'P 1'
#
loop_
_entity.id
_entity.type
_entity.pdbx_description
1 polymer ?
#
loop_
_entity_poly.entity_id
_entity_poly.type
_entity_poly.pdbx_seq_one_letter_code
_entity_poly.pdbx_strand_id
1 'polypeptide(L)'
;MTLNRGTNATGETRIGEDVLIMTGVHVAHDCIIGNNVILVNLVALGGHVEIDDWAILGGASNAHQFCKIGKHAMVAANSKLVQDVPPFILAGKHPVQYSGINS
;
A
#
# COMPACT_ATOMS: atom_id res chain seq x y z
N MET A 1 9.57 4.51 10.63
CA MET A 1 8.65 4.92 9.56
C MET A 1 9.12 6.25 8.96
N THR A 2 9.05 6.35 7.66
CA THR A 2 9.33 7.61 6.95
C THR A 2 8.07 8.06 6.23
N LEU A 3 7.64 9.28 6.52
CA LEU A 3 6.42 9.84 5.95
C LEU A 3 6.74 11.19 5.34
N ASN A 4 6.64 11.31 4.02
CA ASN A 4 6.88 12.55 3.34
C ASN A 4 5.66 13.46 3.37
N ARG A 5 5.91 14.75 3.38
CA ARG A 5 4.83 15.71 3.23
C ARG A 5 4.29 15.66 1.82
N GLY A 6 3.04 16.04 1.67
CA GLY A 6 2.46 16.20 0.36
C GLY A 6 3.20 17.27 -0.44
N THR A 7 3.09 17.20 -1.74
CA THR A 7 3.72 18.12 -2.65
C THR A 7 2.67 18.96 -3.39
N ASN A 8 3.03 19.47 -4.54
CA ASN A 8 2.20 20.47 -5.22
C ASN A 8 0.84 19.97 -5.70
N ALA A 9 0.67 18.71 -5.91
CA ALA A 9 -0.57 18.21 -6.50
C ALA A 9 -1.75 18.33 -5.53
N THR A 10 -1.69 17.59 -4.41
CA THR A 10 -2.75 17.66 -3.39
C THR A 10 -2.27 18.36 -2.13
N GLY A 11 -0.98 18.49 -1.96
CA GLY A 11 -0.39 19.16 -0.83
C GLY A 11 -0.26 18.33 0.43
N GLU A 12 -0.72 17.08 0.45
CA GLU A 12 -0.64 16.31 1.69
C GLU A 12 -0.78 14.81 1.46
N THR A 13 -0.28 14.06 2.45
CA THR A 13 -0.49 12.63 2.56
C THR A 13 -1.55 12.40 3.61
N ARG A 14 -2.52 11.54 3.33
CA ARG A 14 -3.65 11.27 4.24
C ARG A 14 -3.60 9.83 4.70
N ILE A 15 -3.77 9.65 6.02
CA ILE A 15 -3.79 8.33 6.64
C ILE A 15 -5.06 8.22 7.46
N GLY A 16 -5.83 7.18 7.23
CA GLY A 16 -7.10 6.97 7.92
C GLY A 16 -6.92 6.52 9.36
N GLU A 17 -7.99 6.00 9.94
CA GLU A 17 -8.02 5.57 11.34
C GLU A 17 -7.58 4.11 11.48
N ASP A 18 -7.01 3.79 12.64
CA ASP A 18 -6.62 2.42 12.99
C ASP A 18 -5.66 1.79 12.00
N VAL A 19 -4.79 2.60 11.41
CA VAL A 19 -3.75 2.11 10.50
C VAL A 19 -2.56 1.64 11.32
N LEU A 20 -2.11 0.41 11.06
CA LEU A 20 -0.90 -0.11 11.68
C LEU A 20 0.25 0.06 10.70
N ILE A 21 1.24 0.85 11.10
CA ILE A 21 2.44 1.08 10.28
C ILE A 21 3.64 0.58 11.08
N MET A 22 4.28 -0.47 10.57
CA MET A 22 5.36 -1.12 11.30
C MET A 22 6.72 -0.48 10.98
N THR A 23 7.80 -1.08 11.46
CA THR A 23 9.13 -0.48 11.42
C THR A 23 9.67 -0.35 10.00
N GLY A 24 10.28 0.79 9.70
CA GLY A 24 10.97 1.00 8.42
C GLY A 24 10.06 1.23 7.23
N VAL A 25 8.78 1.42 7.45
CA VAL A 25 7.85 1.73 6.36
C VAL A 25 8.13 3.13 5.82
N HIS A 26 8.13 3.25 4.50
CA HIS A 26 8.25 4.52 3.81
C HIS A 26 6.96 4.84 3.05
N VAL A 27 6.36 5.97 3.35
CA VAL A 27 5.18 6.48 2.64
C VAL A 27 5.56 7.77 1.95
N ALA A 28 5.58 7.77 0.64
CA ALA A 28 5.95 8.94 -0.14
C ALA A 28 4.83 9.99 -0.15
N HIS A 29 5.07 11.07 -0.88
CA HIS A 29 4.15 12.21 -0.91
C HIS A 29 2.79 11.86 -1.54
N ASP A 30 1.76 12.55 -1.08
CA ASP A 30 0.42 12.52 -1.67
C ASP A 30 -0.22 11.13 -1.70
N CYS A 31 0.14 10.25 -0.77
CA CYS A 31 -0.53 8.96 -0.64
C CYS A 31 -1.84 9.11 0.12
N ILE A 32 -2.80 8.22 -0.19
CA ILE A 32 -4.06 8.14 0.53
C ILE A 32 -4.20 6.73 1.07
N ILE A 33 -4.21 6.60 2.39
CA ILE A 33 -4.31 5.31 3.06
C ILE A 33 -5.63 5.28 3.82
N GLY A 34 -6.46 4.29 3.51
CA GLY A 34 -7.77 4.14 4.13
C GLY A 34 -7.70 3.69 5.57
N ASN A 35 -8.82 3.25 6.10
CA ASN A 35 -8.94 2.83 7.49
C ASN A 35 -8.55 1.37 7.68
N ASN A 36 -8.01 1.04 8.84
CA ASN A 36 -7.68 -0.35 9.20
C ASN A 36 -6.69 -1.03 8.25
N VAL A 37 -5.83 -0.26 7.61
CA VAL A 37 -4.78 -0.77 6.73
C VAL A 37 -3.59 -1.21 7.57
N ILE A 38 -2.94 -2.29 7.15
CA ILE A 38 -1.71 -2.77 7.80
C ILE A 38 -0.56 -2.71 6.81
N LEU A 39 0.47 -1.95 7.16
CA LEU A 39 1.71 -1.88 6.42
C LEU A 39 2.80 -2.57 7.24
N VAL A 40 3.19 -3.76 6.83
CA VAL A 40 4.17 -4.56 7.59
C VAL A 40 5.57 -3.98 7.39
N ASN A 41 6.55 -4.47 8.11
CA ASN A 41 7.90 -3.91 8.12
C ASN A 41 8.47 -3.66 6.72
N LEU A 42 9.11 -2.52 6.55
CA LEU A 42 9.85 -2.17 5.34
C LEU A 42 8.99 -2.00 4.08
N VAL A 43 7.69 -1.89 4.20
CA VAL A 43 6.83 -1.55 3.06
C VAL A 43 7.20 -0.17 2.55
N ALA A 44 7.28 -0.02 1.24
CA ALA A 44 7.57 1.27 0.61
C ALA A 44 6.48 1.62 -0.41
N LEU A 45 5.92 2.80 -0.26
CA LEU A 45 4.89 3.30 -1.17
C LEU A 45 5.43 4.48 -1.95
N GLY A 46 5.36 4.40 -3.28
CA GLY A 46 5.70 5.53 -4.14
C GLY A 46 4.66 6.63 -4.04
N GLY A 47 4.91 7.76 -4.71
CA GLY A 47 4.00 8.89 -4.66
C GLY A 47 2.61 8.58 -5.21
N HIS A 48 1.59 9.22 -4.67
CA HIS A 48 0.21 9.10 -5.13
C HIS A 48 -0.37 7.68 -5.09
N VAL A 49 0.16 6.80 -4.23
CA VAL A 49 -0.41 5.48 -4.02
C VAL A 49 -1.68 5.62 -3.18
N GLU A 50 -2.74 4.91 -3.57
CA GLU A 50 -3.98 4.88 -2.82
C GLU A 50 -4.22 3.46 -2.32
N ILE A 51 -4.47 3.33 -1.03
CA ILE A 51 -4.76 2.04 -0.40
C ILE A 51 -6.12 2.13 0.26
N ASP A 52 -7.03 1.27 -0.17
CA ASP A 52 -8.39 1.27 0.36
C ASP A 52 -8.45 0.55 1.71
N ASP A 53 -9.61 0.59 2.35
CA ASP A 53 -9.79 0.07 3.70
C ASP A 53 -9.48 -1.42 3.81
N TRP A 54 -8.93 -1.81 4.97
CA TRP A 54 -8.68 -3.19 5.33
C TRP A 54 -7.61 -3.92 4.49
N ALA A 55 -6.89 -3.22 3.64
CA ALA A 55 -5.82 -3.84 2.87
C ALA A 55 -4.61 -4.13 3.75
N ILE A 56 -3.87 -5.19 3.42
CA ILE A 56 -2.67 -5.60 4.15
C ILE A 56 -1.53 -5.74 3.16
N LEU A 57 -0.45 -5.01 3.38
CA LEU A 57 0.75 -5.10 2.56
C LEU A 57 1.83 -5.84 3.34
N GLY A 58 2.25 -6.99 2.85
CA GLY A 58 3.25 -7.82 3.50
C GLY A 58 4.63 -7.16 3.54
N GLY A 59 5.50 -7.67 4.40
CA GLY A 59 6.81 -7.07 4.67
C GLY A 59 7.67 -6.89 3.44
N ALA A 60 8.36 -5.77 3.36
CA ALA A 60 9.27 -5.41 2.27
C ALA A 60 8.60 -5.34 0.89
N SER A 61 7.28 -5.28 0.82
CA SER A 61 6.61 -5.08 -0.46
C SER A 61 6.71 -3.61 -0.87
N ASN A 62 6.70 -3.37 -2.18
CA ASN A 62 6.81 -2.04 -2.76
C ASN A 62 5.63 -1.78 -3.67
N ALA A 63 5.03 -0.61 -3.58
CA ALA A 63 4.02 -0.17 -4.52
C ALA A 63 4.57 0.97 -5.37
N HIS A 64 4.55 0.81 -6.68
CA HIS A 64 4.99 1.84 -7.60
C HIS A 64 4.04 3.03 -7.54
N GLN A 65 4.54 4.21 -7.91
CA GLN A 65 3.72 5.43 -7.87
C GLN A 65 2.41 5.24 -8.65
N PHE A 66 1.36 5.89 -8.16
CA PHE A 66 0.02 5.88 -8.73
C PHE A 66 -0.71 4.53 -8.67
N CYS A 67 -0.16 3.49 -8.04
CA CYS A 67 -0.90 2.25 -7.86
C CYS A 67 -2.07 2.43 -6.92
N LYS A 68 -3.14 1.68 -7.16
CA LYS A 68 -4.31 1.64 -6.29
C LYS A 68 -4.49 0.22 -5.78
N ILE A 69 -4.60 0.09 -4.47
CA ILE A 69 -4.77 -1.20 -3.81
C ILE A 69 -6.17 -1.25 -3.24
N GLY A 70 -6.95 -2.20 -3.71
CA GLY A 70 -8.37 -2.28 -3.41
C GLY A 70 -8.67 -2.74 -2.00
N LYS A 71 -9.91 -2.58 -1.60
CA LYS A 71 -10.40 -2.93 -0.27
C LYS A 71 -10.19 -4.41 0.01
N HIS A 72 -9.73 -4.72 1.22
CA HIS A 72 -9.45 -6.10 1.65
C HIS A 72 -8.42 -6.85 0.79
N ALA A 73 -7.69 -6.16 -0.05
CA ALA A 73 -6.62 -6.82 -0.80
C ALA A 73 -5.48 -7.20 0.15
N MET A 74 -4.78 -8.27 -0.17
CA MET A 74 -3.63 -8.72 0.59
C MET A 74 -2.45 -8.87 -0.35
N VAL A 75 -1.33 -8.27 0.02
CA VAL A 75 -0.11 -8.31 -0.79
C VAL A 75 0.93 -9.14 -0.06
N ALA A 76 1.46 -10.16 -0.73
CA ALA A 76 2.47 -11.02 -0.12
C ALA A 76 3.77 -10.26 0.14
N ALA A 77 4.55 -10.74 1.11
CA ALA A 77 5.83 -10.14 1.43
C ALA A 77 6.76 -10.14 0.22
N ASN A 78 7.62 -9.13 0.15
CA ASN A 78 8.61 -8.96 -0.92
C ASN A 78 8.01 -8.83 -2.32
N SER A 79 6.77 -8.43 -2.43
CA SER A 79 6.13 -8.22 -3.73
C SER A 79 6.43 -6.84 -4.26
N LYS A 80 6.47 -6.72 -5.58
CA LYS A 80 6.65 -5.45 -6.25
C LYS A 80 5.41 -5.15 -7.09
N LEU A 81 4.65 -4.15 -6.66
CA LEU A 81 3.40 -3.79 -7.31
C LEU A 81 3.67 -2.72 -8.36
N VAL A 82 3.41 -3.05 -9.61
CA VAL A 82 3.57 -2.11 -10.72
C VAL A 82 2.24 -1.80 -11.41
N GLN A 83 1.16 -2.38 -10.91
CA GLN A 83 -0.19 -2.16 -11.41
C GLN A 83 -1.18 -2.21 -10.26
N ASP A 84 -2.40 -1.79 -10.51
CA ASP A 84 -3.43 -1.76 -9.48
C ASP A 84 -3.79 -3.17 -9.02
N VAL A 85 -4.14 -3.28 -7.75
CA VAL A 85 -4.60 -4.54 -7.16
C VAL A 85 -6.10 -4.42 -6.90
N PRO A 86 -6.93 -5.25 -7.57
CA PRO A 86 -8.38 -5.21 -7.34
C PRO A 86 -8.75 -5.57 -5.90
N PRO A 87 -9.96 -5.18 -5.45
CA PRO A 87 -10.43 -5.56 -4.12
C PRO A 87 -10.50 -7.08 -3.94
N PHE A 88 -10.25 -7.53 -2.72
CA PHE A 88 -10.37 -8.93 -2.30
C PHE A 88 -9.44 -9.89 -3.04
N ILE A 89 -8.35 -9.38 -3.59
CA ILE A 89 -7.37 -10.20 -4.32
C ILE A 89 -6.14 -10.41 -3.46
N LEU A 90 -5.60 -11.61 -3.51
CA LEU A 90 -4.28 -11.92 -2.96
C LEU A 90 -3.27 -11.76 -4.10
N ALA A 91 -2.33 -10.84 -3.94
CA ALA A 91 -1.33 -10.55 -4.96
C ALA A 91 0.07 -10.83 -4.40
N GLY A 92 0.98 -11.33 -5.23
CA GLY A 92 2.33 -11.59 -4.76
C GLY A 92 3.32 -11.88 -5.87
N LYS A 93 4.59 -11.90 -5.45
CA LYS A 93 5.77 -12.22 -6.27
C LYS A 93 6.20 -11.08 -7.19
N HIS A 94 7.22 -11.33 -7.97
CA HIS A 94 7.87 -10.41 -8.89
C HIS A 94 7.83 -10.96 -10.31
N PRO A 95 7.10 -10.37 -11.23
CA PRO A 95 6.08 -9.35 -11.03
C PRO A 95 4.88 -9.91 -10.28
N VAL A 96 4.02 -9.01 -9.82
CA VAL A 96 2.83 -9.40 -9.07
C VAL A 96 1.95 -10.31 -9.91
N GLN A 97 1.46 -11.37 -9.28
CA GLN A 97 0.50 -12.30 -9.87
C GLN A 97 -0.66 -12.47 -8.92
N TYR A 98 -1.85 -12.56 -9.46
CA TYR A 98 -3.03 -12.80 -8.65
C TYR A 98 -3.16 -14.30 -8.40
N SER A 99 -3.05 -14.71 -7.14
CA SER A 99 -3.07 -16.12 -6.80
C SER A 99 -4.37 -16.59 -6.15
N GLY A 100 -5.31 -15.70 -5.98
CA GLY A 100 -6.60 -16.07 -5.43
C GLY A 100 -7.36 -14.89 -4.90
N ILE A 101 -8.57 -15.16 -4.44
CA ILE A 101 -9.43 -14.16 -3.85
C ILE A 101 -9.29 -14.22 -2.33
N ASN A 102 -9.01 -13.07 -1.74
CA ASN A 102 -8.95 -12.93 -0.29
C ASN A 102 -10.35 -12.65 0.23
N SER A 103 -10.99 -13.65 0.72
CA SER A 103 -12.38 -13.54 1.17
C SER A 103 -12.52 -13.52 2.69
#